data_71b81506ef8ff89077239580c310c33c
#
_entry.id   71b81506ef8ff89077239580c310c33c
#
_cell.length_a   1.000
_cell.length_b   1.000
_cell.length_c   1.000
_cell.angle_alpha   90.00
_cell.angle_beta   90.00
_cell.angle_gamma   90.00
#
_symmetry.space_group_name_H-M   'P 1'
#
loop_
_entity.id
_entity.type
_entity.pdbx_description
1 polymer ?
#
loop_
_entity_poly.entity_id
_entity_poly.type
_entity_poly.pdbx_seq_one_letter_code
_entity_poly.pdbx_strand_id
1 'polypeptide(L)'
;MNIGVMNELKPLADRMGIDLYEVIRAAATKPFGFVPYYPGPGLGGHCIPIDPFYLTWKAREYGMHTRFIELAGEINSAMPAYVIEKTMDALNEAGKPLKGSKVLVLGIAYKKNVDDMRESPSVEVMELLKAKGADVAYSDPFFSSFPPMRKHQFALHSVPLTADSLASFDAVVLATDHDSFDFELIRTHSQLLIDSRGRFAPGAQIVRA
;
A
#
# COMPACT_ATOMS: atom_id res chain seq x y z
N MET A 1 -11.99 7.23 -9.38
CA MET A 1 -12.63 8.21 -8.47
C MET A 1 -12.97 7.59 -7.12
N ASN A 2 -13.79 6.53 -7.02
CA ASN A 2 -14.26 6.01 -5.72
C ASN A 2 -13.13 5.60 -4.76
N ILE A 3 -12.06 4.95 -5.24
CA ILE A 3 -10.89 4.65 -4.40
C ILE A 3 -10.15 5.95 -4.00
N GLY A 4 -10.09 6.97 -4.90
CA GLY A 4 -9.52 8.27 -4.57
C GLY A 4 -10.22 8.95 -3.41
N VAL A 5 -11.56 8.89 -3.35
CA VAL A 5 -12.33 9.40 -2.21
C VAL A 5 -11.96 8.65 -0.91
N MET A 6 -11.81 7.32 -0.97
CA MET A 6 -11.41 6.54 0.22
C MET A 6 -9.96 6.87 0.65
N ASN A 7 -9.07 7.05 -0.31
CA ASN A 7 -7.68 7.45 -0.05
C ASN A 7 -7.57 8.88 0.51
N GLU A 8 -8.42 9.81 0.06
CA GLU A 8 -8.50 11.17 0.63
C GLU A 8 -9.03 11.17 2.06
N LEU A 9 -10.03 10.33 2.34
CA LEU A 9 -10.63 10.21 3.68
C LEU A 9 -9.71 9.47 4.67
N LYS A 10 -8.78 8.65 4.21
CA LYS A 10 -7.91 7.85 5.10
C LYS A 10 -7.07 8.72 6.05
N PRO A 11 -6.28 9.72 5.57
CA PRO A 11 -5.54 10.60 6.47
C PRO A 11 -6.42 11.42 7.42
N LEU A 12 -7.62 11.82 6.97
CA LEU A 12 -8.57 12.54 7.81
C LEU A 12 -9.10 11.64 8.94
N ALA A 13 -9.54 10.43 8.61
CA ALA A 13 -10.03 9.47 9.58
C ALA A 13 -8.96 9.13 10.64
N ASP A 14 -7.70 8.95 10.20
CA ASP A 14 -6.57 8.71 11.09
C ASP A 14 -6.36 9.85 12.10
N ARG A 15 -6.43 11.10 11.65
CA ARG A 15 -6.31 12.29 12.53
C ARG A 15 -7.48 12.40 13.52
N MET A 16 -8.63 11.87 13.15
CA MET A 16 -9.82 11.83 14.01
C MET A 16 -9.83 10.60 14.94
N GLY A 17 -8.87 9.69 14.84
CA GLY A 17 -8.87 8.43 15.59
C GLY A 17 -9.94 7.44 15.15
N ILE A 18 -10.40 7.53 13.89
CA ILE A 18 -11.47 6.69 13.32
C ILE A 18 -10.85 5.62 12.41
N ASP A 19 -11.23 4.35 12.61
CA ASP A 19 -10.90 3.27 11.67
C ASP A 19 -11.79 3.34 10.43
N LEU A 20 -11.27 3.90 9.33
CA LEU A 20 -12.01 4.03 8.08
C LEU A 20 -12.45 2.67 7.52
N TYR A 21 -11.67 1.60 7.74
CA TYR A 21 -12.04 0.26 7.27
C TYR A 21 -13.28 -0.27 8.02
N GLU A 22 -13.40 0.03 9.32
CA GLU A 22 -14.59 -0.30 10.10
C GLU A 22 -15.82 0.47 9.59
N VAL A 23 -15.65 1.76 9.32
CA VAL A 23 -16.72 2.60 8.73
C VAL A 23 -17.20 2.02 7.41
N ILE A 24 -16.27 1.65 6.52
CA ILE A 24 -16.62 1.05 5.22
C ILE A 24 -17.34 -0.30 5.41
N ARG A 25 -16.85 -1.16 6.31
CA ARG A 25 -17.51 -2.45 6.60
C ARG A 25 -18.92 -2.24 7.15
N ALA A 26 -19.10 -1.29 8.07
CA ALA A 26 -20.42 -0.95 8.60
C ALA A 26 -21.36 -0.41 7.50
N ALA A 27 -20.87 0.49 6.64
CA ALA A 27 -21.65 1.00 5.52
C ALA A 27 -22.01 -0.08 4.49
N ALA A 28 -21.15 -1.08 4.28
CA ALA A 28 -21.37 -2.20 3.38
C ALA A 28 -22.47 -3.18 3.84
N THR A 29 -22.93 -3.10 5.10
CA THR A 29 -24.09 -3.87 5.58
C THR A 29 -25.40 -3.36 4.99
N LYS A 30 -25.40 -2.16 4.38
CA LYS A 30 -26.58 -1.62 3.70
C LYS A 30 -26.95 -2.49 2.49
N PRO A 31 -28.19 -2.98 2.37
CA PRO A 31 -28.57 -3.98 1.37
C PRO A 31 -28.60 -3.45 -0.07
N PHE A 32 -28.56 -2.13 -0.27
CA PHE A 32 -28.59 -1.49 -1.61
C PHE A 32 -27.94 -0.09 -1.59
N GLY A 33 -27.51 0.36 -2.75
CA GLY A 33 -27.06 1.75 -2.96
C GLY A 33 -25.67 2.07 -2.43
N PHE A 34 -24.93 1.09 -1.88
CA PHE A 34 -23.56 1.23 -1.44
C PHE A 34 -22.67 0.13 -2.03
N VAL A 35 -21.59 0.54 -2.68
CA VAL A 35 -20.54 -0.35 -3.16
C VAL A 35 -19.28 -0.04 -2.39
N PRO A 36 -18.73 -0.98 -1.60
CA PRO A 36 -17.54 -0.73 -0.79
C PRO A 36 -16.30 -0.57 -1.68
N TYR A 37 -15.57 0.51 -1.45
CA TYR A 37 -14.23 0.73 -1.93
C TYR A 37 -13.33 0.95 -0.73
N TYR A 38 -12.11 0.44 -0.76
CA TYR A 38 -11.18 0.51 0.35
C TYR A 38 -9.97 1.36 0.01
N PRO A 39 -9.42 2.11 0.97
CA PRO A 39 -8.15 2.79 0.79
C PRO A 39 -7.01 1.77 0.66
N GLY A 40 -5.85 2.23 0.21
CA GLY A 40 -4.65 1.41 0.08
C GLY A 40 -3.45 2.25 -0.34
N PRO A 41 -2.29 1.62 -0.55
CA PRO A 41 -1.04 2.32 -0.83
C PRO A 41 -1.00 2.96 -2.23
N GLY A 42 -2.08 2.96 -2.97
CA GLY A 42 -2.21 3.52 -4.31
C GLY A 42 -2.98 2.59 -5.26
N LEU A 43 -2.91 2.90 -6.54
CA LEU A 43 -3.52 2.13 -7.62
C LEU A 43 -2.47 1.59 -8.57
N GLY A 44 -2.67 0.34 -9.03
CA GLY A 44 -1.82 -0.30 -10.01
C GLY A 44 -2.63 -1.00 -11.10
N GLY A 45 -1.94 -1.79 -11.91
CA GLY A 45 -2.49 -2.46 -13.09
C GLY A 45 -2.39 -1.61 -14.34
N HIS A 46 -3.06 -2.02 -15.43
CA HIS A 46 -2.95 -1.36 -16.72
C HIS A 46 -4.02 -0.27 -16.92
N CYS A 47 -5.29 -0.58 -16.68
CA CYS A 47 -6.40 0.30 -17.07
C CYS A 47 -6.61 1.46 -16.08
N ILE A 48 -6.69 1.17 -14.78
CA ILE A 48 -7.13 2.18 -13.79
C ILE A 48 -6.14 3.35 -13.64
N PRO A 49 -4.81 3.15 -13.62
CA PRO A 49 -3.88 4.26 -13.54
C PRO A 49 -3.60 4.97 -14.86
N ILE A 50 -4.04 4.43 -16.01
CA ILE A 50 -3.64 4.92 -17.34
C ILE A 50 -4.84 5.42 -18.16
N ASP A 51 -5.88 4.60 -18.36
CA ASP A 51 -6.96 4.91 -19.31
C ASP A 51 -7.74 6.18 -18.97
N PRO A 52 -8.03 6.53 -17.69
CA PRO A 52 -8.69 7.78 -17.37
C PRO A 52 -7.92 9.02 -17.85
N PHE A 53 -6.59 8.94 -17.92
CA PHE A 53 -5.76 10.05 -18.37
C PHE A 53 -5.75 10.21 -19.89
N TYR A 54 -6.00 9.14 -20.66
CA TYR A 54 -6.29 9.27 -22.10
C TYR A 54 -7.55 10.10 -22.33
N LEU A 55 -8.60 9.86 -21.54
CA LEU A 55 -9.82 10.66 -21.60
C LEU A 55 -9.55 12.12 -21.20
N THR A 56 -8.75 12.34 -20.16
CA THR A 56 -8.33 13.68 -19.72
C THR A 56 -7.57 14.43 -20.83
N TRP A 57 -6.63 13.75 -21.46
CA TRP A 57 -5.88 14.30 -22.59
C TRP A 57 -6.82 14.64 -23.75
N LYS A 58 -7.71 13.72 -24.11
CA LYS A 58 -8.66 13.93 -25.20
C LYS A 58 -9.66 15.05 -24.90
N ALA A 59 -10.14 15.19 -23.68
CA ALA A 59 -11.07 16.24 -23.28
C ALA A 59 -10.50 17.65 -23.50
N ARG A 60 -9.18 17.83 -23.34
CA ARG A 60 -8.50 19.12 -23.59
C ARG A 60 -8.59 19.56 -25.03
N GLU A 61 -8.63 18.64 -25.99
CA GLU A 61 -8.86 18.98 -27.41
C GLU A 61 -10.24 19.61 -27.65
N TYR A 62 -11.21 19.36 -26.77
CA TYR A 62 -12.55 19.93 -26.78
C TYR A 62 -12.71 21.12 -25.83
N GLY A 63 -11.59 21.66 -25.32
CA GLY A 63 -11.60 22.80 -24.40
C GLY A 63 -12.10 22.46 -23.00
N MET A 64 -12.14 21.19 -22.60
CA MET A 64 -12.64 20.74 -21.31
C MET A 64 -11.54 20.17 -20.41
N HIS A 65 -11.72 20.32 -19.08
CA HIS A 65 -10.89 19.75 -18.05
C HIS A 65 -11.69 18.74 -17.21
N THR A 66 -11.15 17.55 -17.05
CA THR A 66 -11.77 16.47 -16.27
C THR A 66 -11.27 16.51 -14.83
N ARG A 67 -11.63 17.56 -14.08
CA ARG A 67 -11.08 17.86 -12.75
C ARG A 67 -11.16 16.70 -11.75
N PHE A 68 -12.27 15.98 -11.70
CA PHE A 68 -12.42 14.82 -10.79
C PHE A 68 -11.50 13.67 -11.13
N ILE A 69 -11.20 13.44 -12.42
CA ILE A 69 -10.29 12.38 -12.85
C ILE A 69 -8.85 12.76 -12.48
N GLU A 70 -8.46 14.00 -12.78
CA GLU A 70 -7.13 14.53 -12.47
C GLU A 70 -6.88 14.52 -10.96
N LEU A 71 -7.83 15.04 -10.16
CA LEU A 71 -7.75 15.04 -8.69
C LEU A 71 -7.67 13.62 -8.11
N ALA A 72 -8.51 12.70 -8.59
CA ALA A 72 -8.46 11.32 -8.13
C ALA A 72 -7.10 10.64 -8.43
N GLY A 73 -6.50 10.97 -9.58
CA GLY A 73 -5.16 10.52 -9.93
C GLY A 73 -4.10 11.07 -9.00
N GLU A 74 -4.14 12.36 -8.70
CA GLU A 74 -3.22 13.03 -7.80
C GLU A 74 -3.28 12.42 -6.38
N ILE A 75 -4.49 12.27 -5.82
CA ILE A 75 -4.70 11.66 -4.51
C ILE A 75 -4.15 10.22 -4.46
N ASN A 76 -4.50 9.39 -5.44
CA ASN A 76 -4.04 8.00 -5.45
C ASN A 76 -2.51 7.88 -5.61
N SER A 77 -1.89 8.77 -6.38
CA SER A 77 -0.43 8.80 -6.57
C SER A 77 0.32 9.33 -5.34
N ALA A 78 -0.34 10.03 -4.43
CA ALA A 78 0.25 10.49 -3.18
C ALA A 78 0.26 9.39 -2.08
N MET A 79 -0.53 8.33 -2.22
CA MET A 79 -0.67 7.31 -1.17
C MET A 79 0.61 6.54 -0.83
N PRO A 80 1.52 6.19 -1.76
CA PRO A 80 2.79 5.58 -1.39
C PRO A 80 3.58 6.44 -0.41
N ALA A 81 3.62 7.77 -0.64
CA ALA A 81 4.30 8.70 0.27
C ALA A 81 3.65 8.74 1.65
N TYR A 82 2.32 8.67 1.72
CA TYR A 82 1.59 8.57 2.99
C TYR A 82 1.96 7.30 3.78
N VAL A 83 2.08 6.14 3.10
CA VAL A 83 2.53 4.89 3.74
C VAL A 83 3.95 5.05 4.31
N ILE A 84 4.84 5.76 3.59
CA ILE A 84 6.20 6.05 4.08
C ILE A 84 6.17 6.96 5.32
N GLU A 85 5.35 8.01 5.32
CA GLU A 85 5.18 8.90 6.46
C GLU A 85 4.74 8.12 7.70
N LYS A 86 3.72 7.28 7.58
CA LYS A 86 3.25 6.39 8.66
C LYS A 86 4.32 5.41 9.13
N THR A 87 5.11 4.87 8.21
CA THR A 87 6.23 3.98 8.55
C THR A 87 7.33 4.72 9.33
N MET A 88 7.65 5.94 8.92
CA MET A 88 8.63 6.79 9.61
C MET A 88 8.16 7.16 11.01
N ASP A 89 6.92 7.59 11.16
CA ASP A 89 6.34 7.95 12.46
C ASP A 89 6.35 6.75 13.41
N ALA A 90 5.92 5.59 12.93
CA ALA A 90 5.89 4.37 13.72
C ALA A 90 7.29 3.89 14.15
N LEU A 91 8.29 3.98 13.27
CA LEU A 91 9.69 3.69 13.63
C LEU A 91 10.22 4.72 14.62
N ASN A 92 9.89 6.00 14.47
CA ASN A 92 10.31 7.05 15.39
C ASN A 92 9.74 6.83 16.79
N GLU A 93 8.46 6.42 16.91
CA GLU A 93 7.85 6.02 18.19
C GLU A 93 8.57 4.81 18.82
N ALA A 94 9.10 3.91 18.00
CA ALA A 94 9.93 2.79 18.44
C ALA A 94 11.41 3.18 18.72
N GLY A 95 11.76 4.46 18.62
CA GLY A 95 13.10 4.98 18.84
C GLY A 95 14.11 4.61 17.74
N LYS A 96 13.64 4.29 16.53
CA LYS A 96 14.47 3.89 15.38
C LYS A 96 14.32 4.88 14.22
N PRO A 97 15.41 5.30 13.55
CA PRO A 97 15.30 6.06 12.29
C PRO A 97 14.97 5.12 11.15
N LEU A 98 14.23 5.61 10.12
CA LEU A 98 14.01 4.82 8.91
C LEU A 98 15.32 4.51 8.18
N LYS A 99 16.25 5.46 8.15
CA LYS A 99 17.59 5.25 7.56
C LYS A 99 18.36 4.15 8.30
N GLY A 100 18.70 3.08 7.58
CA GLY A 100 19.40 1.92 8.14
C GLY A 100 18.48 0.87 8.76
N SER A 101 17.18 1.13 8.89
CA SER A 101 16.21 0.12 9.31
C SER A 101 15.97 -0.91 8.22
N LYS A 102 15.80 -2.16 8.62
CA LYS A 102 15.40 -3.28 7.74
C LYS A 102 13.88 -3.29 7.60
N VAL A 103 13.39 -3.10 6.39
CA VAL A 103 11.95 -3.05 6.12
C VAL A 103 11.55 -4.13 5.12
N LEU A 104 10.61 -4.99 5.53
CA LEU A 104 10.03 -6.02 4.67
C LEU A 104 8.71 -5.53 4.09
N VAL A 105 8.58 -5.53 2.75
CA VAL A 105 7.32 -5.24 2.05
C VAL A 105 6.62 -6.54 1.70
N LEU A 106 5.38 -6.73 2.16
CA LEU A 106 4.56 -7.90 1.87
C LEU A 106 3.63 -7.61 0.68
N GLY A 107 3.81 -8.40 -0.38
CA GLY A 107 3.05 -8.32 -1.61
C GLY A 107 3.51 -7.17 -2.52
N ILE A 108 4.13 -7.53 -3.65
CA ILE A 108 4.60 -6.57 -4.66
C ILE A 108 3.73 -6.56 -5.93
N ALA A 109 2.78 -7.49 -6.07
CA ALA A 109 1.75 -7.43 -7.09
C ALA A 109 0.84 -6.21 -6.89
N TYR A 110 0.27 -5.68 -7.97
CA TYR A 110 -0.65 -4.53 -7.85
C TYR A 110 -1.99 -4.88 -7.18
N LYS A 111 -2.35 -6.15 -7.14
CA LYS A 111 -3.60 -6.67 -6.60
C LYS A 111 -3.35 -8.04 -5.97
N LYS A 112 -4.20 -8.41 -4.98
CA LYS A 112 -4.09 -9.71 -4.35
C LYS A 112 -4.33 -10.87 -5.32
N ASN A 113 -3.61 -11.97 -5.13
CA ASN A 113 -3.77 -13.24 -5.85
C ASN A 113 -3.56 -13.15 -7.37
N VAL A 114 -2.70 -12.26 -7.82
CA VAL A 114 -2.28 -12.14 -9.22
C VAL A 114 -0.75 -12.07 -9.34
N ASP A 115 -0.23 -12.55 -10.45
CA ASP A 115 1.18 -12.49 -10.85
C ASP A 115 1.46 -11.28 -11.76
N ASP A 116 0.96 -10.12 -11.37
CA ASP A 116 1.07 -8.89 -12.17
C ASP A 116 1.55 -7.72 -11.30
N MET A 117 2.68 -7.13 -11.70
CA MET A 117 3.32 -5.99 -11.01
C MET A 117 3.18 -4.67 -11.77
N ARG A 118 2.45 -4.63 -12.88
CA ARG A 118 2.36 -3.42 -13.69
C ARG A 118 1.82 -2.24 -12.89
N GLU A 119 2.57 -1.14 -12.87
CA GLU A 119 2.25 0.07 -12.13
C GLU A 119 1.89 -0.21 -10.65
N SER A 120 2.54 -1.22 -10.03
CA SER A 120 2.24 -1.57 -8.65
C SER A 120 2.68 -0.48 -7.68
N PRO A 121 1.78 0.03 -6.82
CA PRO A 121 2.12 1.01 -5.80
C PRO A 121 3.05 0.43 -4.72
N SER A 122 3.07 -0.90 -4.56
CA SER A 122 3.99 -1.56 -3.63
C SER A 122 5.45 -1.36 -4.04
N VAL A 123 5.72 -1.33 -5.35
CA VAL A 123 7.07 -1.06 -5.88
C VAL A 123 7.47 0.38 -5.64
N GLU A 124 6.55 1.33 -5.79
CA GLU A 124 6.77 2.73 -5.45
C GLU A 124 7.10 2.90 -3.96
N VAL A 125 6.37 2.20 -3.08
CA VAL A 125 6.68 2.14 -1.64
C VAL A 125 8.11 1.64 -1.40
N MET A 126 8.53 0.55 -2.08
CA MET A 126 9.89 0.02 -1.96
C MET A 126 10.95 1.04 -2.39
N GLU A 127 10.72 1.76 -3.49
CA GLU A 127 11.64 2.81 -3.95
C GLU A 127 11.75 3.98 -3.00
N LEU A 128 10.62 4.46 -2.49
CA LEU A 128 10.60 5.54 -1.51
C LEU A 128 11.31 5.14 -0.20
N LEU A 129 11.12 3.91 0.29
CA LEU A 129 11.86 3.37 1.43
C LEU A 129 13.37 3.36 1.17
N LYS A 130 13.78 2.83 0.01
CA LYS A 130 15.19 2.77 -0.40
C LYS A 130 15.80 4.17 -0.55
N ALA A 131 15.09 5.10 -1.16
CA ALA A 131 15.52 6.49 -1.33
C ALA A 131 15.74 7.21 0.01
N LYS A 132 14.98 6.83 1.04
CA LYS A 132 15.15 7.32 2.42
C LYS A 132 16.23 6.56 3.22
N GLY A 133 16.89 5.57 2.59
CA GLY A 133 18.02 4.84 3.16
C GLY A 133 17.66 3.63 4.01
N ALA A 134 16.45 3.09 3.87
CA ALA A 134 16.09 1.81 4.46
C ALA A 134 16.75 0.64 3.70
N ASP A 135 17.03 -0.45 4.40
CA ASP A 135 17.39 -1.75 3.82
C ASP A 135 16.09 -2.51 3.50
N VAL A 136 15.74 -2.56 2.21
CA VAL A 136 14.43 -3.02 1.75
C VAL A 136 14.51 -4.45 1.25
N ALA A 137 13.62 -5.29 1.74
CA ALA A 137 13.34 -6.63 1.23
C ALA A 137 11.85 -6.77 0.89
N TYR A 138 11.48 -7.81 0.16
CA TYR A 138 10.07 -8.14 -0.08
C TYR A 138 9.78 -9.62 0.11
N SER A 139 8.51 -9.93 0.35
CA SER A 139 7.96 -11.27 0.26
C SER A 139 6.70 -11.26 -0.59
N ASP A 140 6.66 -12.13 -1.59
CA ASP A 140 5.49 -12.27 -2.46
C ASP A 140 5.38 -13.73 -2.93
N PRO A 141 4.20 -14.34 -2.88
CA PRO A 141 4.02 -15.75 -3.27
C PRO A 141 4.12 -15.98 -4.78
N PHE A 142 3.95 -14.94 -5.61
CA PHE A 142 3.96 -15.04 -7.07
C PHE A 142 5.28 -14.60 -7.70
N PHE A 143 6.11 -13.85 -6.97
CA PHE A 143 7.38 -13.30 -7.46
C PHE A 143 8.56 -13.77 -6.62
N SER A 144 9.14 -14.93 -6.95
CA SER A 144 10.34 -15.46 -6.27
C SER A 144 11.58 -14.60 -6.48
N SER A 145 11.67 -13.89 -7.60
CA SER A 145 12.69 -12.88 -7.90
C SER A 145 12.02 -11.63 -8.47
N PHE A 146 12.59 -10.47 -8.20
CA PHE A 146 12.07 -9.21 -8.73
C PHE A 146 12.27 -9.17 -10.24
N PRO A 147 11.19 -9.06 -11.05
CA PRO A 147 11.30 -9.10 -12.50
C PRO A 147 11.87 -7.79 -13.05
N PRO A 148 12.51 -7.80 -14.24
CA PRO A 148 12.98 -6.58 -14.89
C PRO A 148 11.77 -5.69 -15.25
N MET A 149 11.84 -4.42 -14.86
CA MET A 149 10.82 -3.41 -15.15
C MET A 149 11.43 -2.19 -15.83
N ARG A 150 10.59 -1.39 -16.51
CA ARG A 150 11.04 -0.19 -17.20
C ARG A 150 11.52 0.92 -16.27
N LYS A 151 10.79 1.11 -15.14
CA LYS A 151 11.00 2.23 -14.22
C LYS A 151 11.77 1.84 -12.98
N HIS A 152 11.68 0.59 -12.55
CA HIS A 152 12.13 0.13 -11.25
C HIS A 152 13.12 -1.02 -11.40
N GLN A 153 14.22 -0.98 -10.65
CA GLN A 153 15.24 -2.02 -10.70
C GLN A 153 15.67 -2.43 -9.29
N PHE A 154 15.37 -3.66 -8.95
CA PHE A 154 15.83 -4.29 -7.72
C PHE A 154 16.48 -5.64 -8.05
N ALA A 155 17.63 -5.89 -7.48
CA ALA A 155 18.28 -7.21 -7.52
C ALA A 155 17.93 -7.98 -6.24
N LEU A 156 16.64 -8.29 -6.06
CA LEU A 156 16.09 -8.88 -4.85
C LEU A 156 15.37 -10.21 -5.15
N HIS A 157 15.34 -11.06 -4.14
CA HIS A 157 14.54 -12.28 -4.11
C HIS A 157 13.51 -12.19 -2.99
N SER A 158 12.39 -12.89 -3.17
CA SER A 158 11.35 -12.99 -2.18
C SER A 158 11.87 -13.69 -0.92
N VAL A 159 11.69 -13.06 0.23
CA VAL A 159 12.08 -13.62 1.52
C VAL A 159 11.00 -14.62 1.98
N PRO A 160 11.38 -15.86 2.35
CA PRO A 160 10.43 -16.79 2.97
C PRO A 160 9.92 -16.23 4.31
N LEU A 161 8.59 -16.31 4.51
CA LEU A 161 7.97 -15.88 5.77
C LEU A 161 8.09 -16.98 6.81
N THR A 162 8.95 -16.76 7.79
CA THR A 162 9.13 -17.58 8.99
C THR A 162 9.13 -16.68 10.22
N ALA A 163 8.97 -17.25 11.41
CA ALA A 163 9.07 -16.51 12.66
C ALA A 163 10.39 -15.71 12.75
N ASP A 164 11.50 -16.37 12.44
CA ASP A 164 12.85 -15.78 12.52
C ASP A 164 13.05 -14.68 11.48
N SER A 165 12.58 -14.90 10.22
CA SER A 165 12.70 -13.88 9.19
C SER A 165 11.89 -12.63 9.53
N LEU A 166 10.64 -12.77 9.98
CA LEU A 166 9.79 -11.65 10.38
C LEU A 166 10.39 -10.88 11.57
N ALA A 167 10.88 -11.58 12.59
CA ALA A 167 11.51 -10.96 13.74
C ALA A 167 12.83 -10.23 13.42
N SER A 168 13.45 -10.52 12.28
CA SER A 168 14.72 -9.89 11.85
C SER A 168 14.52 -8.50 11.22
N PHE A 169 13.30 -8.10 10.89
CA PHE A 169 12.97 -6.81 10.31
C PHE A 169 12.51 -5.82 11.39
N ASP A 170 12.94 -4.57 11.26
CA ASP A 170 12.50 -3.47 12.13
C ASP A 170 11.05 -3.07 11.88
N ALA A 171 10.59 -3.19 10.63
CA ALA A 171 9.20 -2.97 10.24
C ALA A 171 8.80 -3.89 9.10
N VAL A 172 7.52 -4.28 9.10
CA VAL A 172 6.86 -5.04 8.03
C VAL A 172 5.72 -4.18 7.47
N VAL A 173 5.70 -3.95 6.16
CA VAL A 173 4.68 -3.15 5.48
C VAL A 173 3.79 -4.07 4.65
N LEU A 174 2.53 -4.22 5.00
CA LEU A 174 1.55 -4.96 4.20
C LEU A 174 1.06 -4.05 3.07
N ALA A 175 1.58 -4.25 1.86
CA ALA A 175 1.23 -3.48 0.68
C ALA A 175 0.20 -4.20 -0.21
N THR A 176 0.28 -5.52 -0.36
CA THR A 176 -0.74 -6.35 -1.01
C THR A 176 -1.04 -7.58 -0.17
N ASP A 177 -2.31 -7.79 0.15
CA ASP A 177 -2.80 -8.78 1.10
C ASP A 177 -3.18 -10.11 0.43
N HIS A 178 -2.19 -10.84 -0.12
CA HIS A 178 -2.42 -12.16 -0.73
C HIS A 178 -3.05 -13.14 0.25
N ASP A 179 -4.03 -13.92 -0.21
CA ASP A 179 -4.74 -14.88 0.65
C ASP A 179 -3.85 -16.05 1.11
N SER A 180 -2.72 -16.28 0.42
CA SER A 180 -1.71 -17.28 0.80
C SER A 180 -0.77 -16.85 1.93
N PHE A 181 -0.81 -15.61 2.38
CA PHE A 181 -0.05 -15.18 3.55
C PHE A 181 -0.63 -15.75 4.84
N ASP A 182 0.23 -16.25 5.70
CA ASP A 182 -0.14 -16.58 7.09
C ASP A 182 -0.16 -15.29 7.92
N PHE A 183 -1.34 -14.66 7.99
CA PHE A 183 -1.53 -13.39 8.70
C PHE A 183 -1.34 -13.52 10.21
N GLU A 184 -1.57 -14.70 10.80
CA GLU A 184 -1.33 -14.91 12.23
C GLU A 184 0.18 -14.98 12.52
N LEU A 185 0.95 -15.67 11.68
CA LEU A 185 2.40 -15.70 11.76
C LEU A 185 2.98 -14.28 11.63
N ILE A 186 2.51 -13.51 10.62
CA ILE A 186 2.95 -12.13 10.38
C ILE A 186 2.64 -11.26 11.60
N ARG A 187 1.40 -11.32 12.12
CA ARG A 187 0.98 -10.54 13.28
C ARG A 187 1.79 -10.84 14.53
N THR A 188 2.10 -12.13 14.76
CA THR A 188 2.75 -12.59 15.99
C THR A 188 4.24 -12.26 16.01
N HIS A 189 4.92 -12.32 14.87
CA HIS A 189 6.38 -12.24 14.81
C HIS A 189 6.92 -10.93 14.23
N SER A 190 6.09 -10.03 13.70
CA SER A 190 6.54 -8.70 13.29
C SER A 190 6.75 -7.81 14.50
N GLN A 191 7.92 -7.12 14.57
CA GLN A 191 8.20 -6.14 15.63
C GLN A 191 7.29 -4.91 15.50
N LEU A 192 7.11 -4.42 14.25
CA LEU A 192 6.26 -3.32 13.88
C LEU A 192 5.58 -3.65 12.55
N LEU A 193 4.27 -3.50 12.48
CA LEU A 193 3.47 -3.87 11.31
C LEU A 193 2.68 -2.66 10.80
N ILE A 194 2.98 -2.22 9.59
CA ILE A 194 2.29 -1.13 8.89
C ILE A 194 1.25 -1.76 7.96
N ASP A 195 -0.01 -1.60 8.32
CA ASP A 195 -1.15 -2.22 7.61
C ASP A 195 -1.84 -1.20 6.69
N SER A 196 -1.52 -1.22 5.41
CA SER A 196 -2.15 -0.37 4.40
C SER A 196 -3.39 -1.00 3.75
N ARG A 197 -3.85 -2.15 4.24
CA ARG A 197 -5.00 -2.89 3.69
C ARG A 197 -6.14 -3.08 4.68
N GLY A 198 -5.95 -2.68 5.94
CA GLY A 198 -6.94 -2.87 6.99
C GLY A 198 -7.19 -4.35 7.33
N ARG A 199 -6.19 -5.19 7.14
CA ARG A 199 -6.28 -6.64 7.31
C ARG A 199 -6.24 -7.07 8.76
N PHE A 200 -5.46 -6.36 9.59
CA PHE A 200 -5.25 -6.73 10.98
C PHE A 200 -6.18 -5.97 11.93
N ALA A 201 -6.56 -6.59 13.04
CA ALA A 201 -7.19 -5.86 14.13
C ALA A 201 -6.17 -4.91 14.79
N PRO A 202 -6.61 -3.77 15.36
CA PRO A 202 -5.72 -2.86 16.09
C PRO A 202 -4.90 -3.59 17.17
N GLY A 203 -3.64 -3.20 17.32
CA GLY A 203 -2.69 -3.77 18.29
C GLY A 203 -1.53 -2.82 18.53
N ALA A 204 -0.79 -3.02 19.63
CA ALA A 204 0.29 -2.10 20.02
C ALA A 204 1.41 -1.98 18.96
N GLN A 205 1.69 -3.07 18.22
CA GLN A 205 2.68 -3.08 17.15
C GLN A 205 2.09 -2.85 15.75
N ILE A 206 0.78 -2.57 15.63
CA ILE A 206 0.07 -2.46 14.35
C ILE A 206 -0.35 -1.02 14.12
N VAL A 207 0.19 -0.43 13.07
CA VAL A 207 -0.12 0.93 12.62
C VAL A 207 -0.90 0.86 11.31
N ARG A 208 -2.07 1.49 11.26
CA ARG A 208 -2.86 1.62 10.02
C ARG A 208 -2.29 2.74 9.15
N ALA A 209 -2.07 2.44 7.86
CA ALA A 209 -1.59 3.40 6.87
C ALA A 209 -2.55 3.53 5.68
#